data_f612cf820489b7bcb7677dcd0f68a4a2
#
_entry.id   f612cf820489b7bcb7677dcd0f68a4a2
#
_cell.length_a   1.000
_cell.length_b   1.000
_cell.length_c   1.000
_cell.angle_alpha   90.00
_cell.angle_beta   90.00
_cell.angle_gamma   90.00
#
_symmetry.space_group_name_H-M   'P 1'
#
loop_
_entity.id
_entity.type
_entity.pdbx_description
1 polymer ?
#
loop_
_entity_poly.entity_id
_entity_poly.type
_entity_poly.pdbx_seq_one_letter_code
_entity_poly.pdbx_strand_id
1 'polypeptide(L)'
;MRSSRIGALVAGAAALLAAGAATAQTKWDMPTPYNDQQFHTLNSRWFAEEVKKATGGQLEVVVHSNNSLIRLPEIFRAVGGGQVNLGEILLAQFGNEDPIYEMDAVPFLATGYKQAKILYEVQKPVLAERLAKRNIRLLYSAPWPGQALYSKNPITTLADFKGVKFRAFSPGTARLAELMGAVPTTLQLSELSQAFATNIVTAMITSAPGGADTKTWEFAKYFYDTKAFLPRNAVIANERAFRALPEAQRNAILEVSARAEERAWMLSEEAEQTATKKLADNGMTVAPPTAQMEKEFRVIGQTMTEEWLKKAGPDGQKLVDAFRAKAN
;
A
#
# COMPACT_ATOMS: atom_id res chain seq x y z
N MET A 1 -5.42 35.17 77.05
CA MET A 1 -4.41 34.77 76.01
C MET A 1 -4.78 33.41 75.46
N ARG A 2 -5.63 33.35 74.45
CA ARG A 2 -5.95 32.18 73.60
C ARG A 2 -6.53 32.69 72.31
N SER A 3 -5.67 32.92 71.31
CA SER A 3 -6.10 33.10 69.91
C SER A 3 -4.85 33.01 69.06
N SER A 4 -4.81 32.05 68.19
CA SER A 4 -4.00 31.89 66.97
C SER A 4 -3.47 30.47 66.81
N ARG A 5 -4.31 29.54 66.39
CA ARG A 5 -3.90 28.26 65.74
C ARG A 5 -4.95 27.71 64.76
N ILE A 6 -5.67 28.54 64.05
CA ILE A 6 -6.68 28.07 63.04
C ILE A 6 -6.30 28.50 61.58
N GLY A 7 -5.24 29.27 61.37
CA GLY A 7 -4.88 29.82 60.05
C GLY A 7 -4.02 28.94 59.15
N ALA A 8 -3.50 27.76 59.59
CA ALA A 8 -2.47 27.00 58.84
C ALA A 8 -3.00 25.73 58.14
N LEU A 9 -4.27 25.39 58.23
CA LEU A 9 -4.81 24.11 57.68
C LEU A 9 -5.61 24.28 56.40
N VAL A 10 -5.88 25.51 55.92
CA VAL A 10 -6.66 25.74 54.66
C VAL A 10 -5.76 25.96 53.44
N ALA A 11 -4.47 26.28 53.61
CA ALA A 11 -3.55 26.50 52.49
C ALA A 11 -2.96 25.17 51.92
N GLY A 12 -3.07 24.04 52.61
CA GLY A 12 -2.53 22.74 52.19
C GLY A 12 -3.46 21.94 51.26
N ALA A 13 -4.75 22.23 51.21
CA ALA A 13 -5.73 21.45 50.43
C ALA A 13 -5.89 21.93 48.98
N ALA A 14 -5.46 23.17 48.66
CA ALA A 14 -5.58 23.73 47.31
C ALA A 14 -4.42 23.33 46.37
N ALA A 15 -3.29 22.87 46.91
CA ALA A 15 -2.11 22.48 46.15
C ALA A 15 -2.14 21.01 45.65
N LEU A 16 -3.07 20.18 46.09
CA LEU A 16 -3.21 18.78 45.72
C LEU A 16 -4.19 18.48 44.57
N LEU A 17 -4.93 19.51 44.09
CA LEU A 17 -5.87 19.38 42.94
C LEU A 17 -5.30 19.74 41.61
N ALA A 18 -4.01 20.13 41.52
CA ALA A 18 -3.27 20.35 40.27
C ALA A 18 -2.38 19.15 39.87
N ALA A 19 -2.61 17.95 40.43
CA ALA A 19 -2.13 16.72 39.83
C ALA A 19 -2.89 16.57 38.50
N GLY A 20 -2.29 17.15 37.44
CA GLY A 20 -2.79 17.06 36.08
C GLY A 20 -3.22 15.62 35.80
N ALA A 21 -4.46 15.44 35.38
CA ALA A 21 -4.92 14.17 34.86
C ALA A 21 -3.92 13.76 33.79
N ALA A 22 -2.99 12.86 34.13
CA ALA A 22 -2.17 12.18 33.17
C ALA A 22 -3.17 11.47 32.26
N THR A 23 -3.51 12.11 31.13
CA THR A 23 -4.38 11.49 30.13
C THR A 23 -3.67 10.21 29.73
N ALA A 24 -4.29 9.06 30.05
CA ALA A 24 -3.73 7.76 29.71
C ALA A 24 -3.39 7.76 28.22
N GLN A 25 -2.16 7.44 27.90
CA GLN A 25 -1.67 7.34 26.52
C GLN A 25 -2.55 6.34 25.76
N THR A 26 -3.22 6.80 24.71
CA THR A 26 -3.96 5.91 23.81
C THR A 26 -2.97 5.20 22.91
N LYS A 27 -3.07 3.87 22.83
CA LYS A 27 -2.20 3.03 22.01
C LYS A 27 -2.99 2.42 20.88
N TRP A 28 -2.49 2.57 19.65
CA TRP A 28 -3.07 2.00 18.44
C TRP A 28 -2.09 1.05 17.76
N ASP A 29 -2.57 -0.12 17.37
CA ASP A 29 -1.80 -1.09 16.61
C ASP A 29 -2.00 -0.88 15.11
N MET A 30 -0.88 -0.98 14.35
CA MET A 30 -0.82 -0.82 12.91
C MET A 30 -0.04 -1.98 12.27
N PRO A 31 -0.69 -3.09 11.90
CA PRO A 31 -0.02 -4.11 11.09
C PRO A 31 0.32 -3.59 9.70
N THR A 32 1.52 -3.94 9.24
CA THR A 32 1.99 -3.79 7.85
C THR A 32 2.61 -5.10 7.36
N PRO A 33 2.38 -5.50 6.09
CA PRO A 33 2.83 -6.80 5.61
C PRO A 33 4.33 -6.85 5.25
N TYR A 34 4.98 -5.69 5.16
CA TYR A 34 6.32 -5.58 4.62
C TYR A 34 7.39 -5.61 5.71
N ASN A 35 8.63 -5.97 5.32
CA ASN A 35 9.77 -6.00 6.23
C ASN A 35 10.18 -4.59 6.70
N ASP A 36 11.04 -4.51 7.69
CA ASP A 36 11.44 -3.26 8.34
C ASP A 36 12.19 -2.28 7.41
N GLN A 37 12.84 -2.77 6.37
CA GLN A 37 13.65 -1.96 5.45
C GLN A 37 12.84 -1.48 4.25
N GLN A 38 11.64 -1.99 4.05
CA GLN A 38 10.77 -1.61 2.94
C GLN A 38 10.30 -0.16 3.13
N PHE A 39 10.38 0.65 2.08
CA PHE A 39 10.07 2.09 2.14
C PHE A 39 8.65 2.39 2.66
N HIS A 40 7.68 1.52 2.41
CA HIS A 40 6.33 1.61 2.98
C HIS A 40 6.35 1.48 4.50
N THR A 41 7.06 0.49 5.06
CA THR A 41 7.21 0.31 6.51
C THR A 41 7.96 1.49 7.13
N LEU A 42 9.02 1.96 6.48
CA LEU A 42 9.75 3.15 6.93
C LEU A 42 8.86 4.41 6.95
N ASN A 43 7.98 4.56 5.96
CA ASN A 43 7.01 5.65 5.94
C ASN A 43 5.95 5.50 7.03
N SER A 44 5.47 4.28 7.29
CA SER A 44 4.52 3.99 8.36
C SER A 44 5.11 4.26 9.75
N ARG A 45 6.40 3.94 9.97
CA ARG A 45 7.11 4.28 11.22
C ARG A 45 7.29 5.79 11.37
N TRP A 46 7.66 6.48 10.29
CA TRP A 46 7.73 7.93 10.29
C TRP A 46 6.37 8.57 10.61
N PHE A 47 5.28 8.08 10.00
CA PHE A 47 3.91 8.52 10.32
C PHE A 47 3.60 8.31 11.81
N ALA A 48 3.92 7.16 12.38
CA ALA A 48 3.70 6.86 13.80
C ALA A 48 4.43 7.83 14.73
N GLU A 49 5.71 8.11 14.46
CA GLU A 49 6.51 9.07 15.23
C GLU A 49 5.98 10.50 15.12
N GLU A 50 5.58 10.94 13.93
CA GLU A 50 5.02 12.28 13.74
C GLU A 50 3.64 12.44 14.40
N VAL A 51 2.78 11.41 14.37
CA VAL A 51 1.53 11.41 15.12
C VAL A 51 1.79 11.52 16.63
N LYS A 52 2.77 10.77 17.17
CA LYS A 52 3.15 10.85 18.57
C LYS A 52 3.62 12.26 18.94
N LYS A 53 4.45 12.89 18.11
CA LYS A 53 4.90 14.28 18.31
C LYS A 53 3.74 15.28 18.26
N ALA A 54 2.90 15.19 17.21
CA ALA A 54 1.80 16.11 16.98
C ALA A 54 0.70 16.03 18.06
N THR A 55 0.58 14.88 18.74
CA THR A 55 -0.36 14.67 19.84
C THR A 55 0.26 14.86 21.23
N GLY A 56 1.50 15.36 21.31
CA GLY A 56 2.21 15.51 22.59
C GLY A 56 2.39 14.19 23.34
N GLY A 57 2.49 13.07 22.63
CA GLY A 57 2.63 11.72 23.20
C GLY A 57 1.32 11.09 23.68
N GLN A 58 0.19 11.74 23.51
CA GLN A 58 -1.13 11.23 23.96
C GLN A 58 -1.63 10.06 23.09
N LEU A 59 -1.21 10.00 21.81
CA LEU A 59 -1.49 8.87 20.92
C LEU A 59 -0.18 8.25 20.45
N GLU A 60 -0.02 6.97 20.72
CA GLU A 60 1.09 6.14 20.25
C GLU A 60 0.58 5.15 19.20
N VAL A 61 1.22 5.13 18.03
CA VAL A 61 0.98 4.13 16.99
C VAL A 61 2.13 3.12 17.00
N VAL A 62 1.80 1.85 17.19
CA VAL A 62 2.78 0.74 17.17
C VAL A 62 2.70 0.03 15.83
N VAL A 63 3.75 0.15 15.04
CA VAL A 63 3.86 -0.51 13.72
C VAL A 63 4.38 -1.94 13.87
N HIS A 64 3.58 -2.90 13.45
CA HIS A 64 3.90 -4.33 13.42
C HIS A 64 4.21 -4.75 11.99
N SER A 65 5.49 -4.84 11.67
CA SER A 65 6.00 -5.18 10.34
C SER A 65 5.97 -6.68 10.04
N ASN A 66 6.22 -7.03 8.78
CA ASN A 66 6.47 -8.39 8.30
C ASN A 66 5.35 -9.40 8.64
N ASN A 67 4.08 -8.98 8.56
CA ASN A 67 2.91 -9.80 8.93
C ASN A 67 2.92 -10.33 10.37
N SER A 68 3.69 -9.70 11.29
CA SER A 68 3.91 -10.23 12.64
C SER A 68 2.66 -10.20 13.53
N LEU A 69 1.73 -9.28 13.31
CA LEU A 69 0.49 -9.20 14.07
C LEU A 69 -0.70 -9.80 13.29
N ILE A 70 -0.90 -9.35 12.06
CA ILE A 70 -2.00 -9.79 11.17
C ILE A 70 -1.46 -9.88 9.75
N ARG A 71 -1.81 -10.93 9.02
CA ARG A 71 -1.41 -11.12 7.62
C ARG A 71 -2.20 -10.19 6.70
N LEU A 72 -1.58 -9.75 5.59
CA LEU A 72 -2.16 -8.78 4.66
C LEU A 72 -3.61 -9.07 4.23
N PRO A 73 -4.01 -10.29 3.84
CA PRO A 73 -5.40 -10.56 3.44
C PRO A 73 -6.44 -10.32 4.54
N GLU A 74 -6.01 -10.28 5.80
CA GLU A 74 -6.89 -10.16 6.97
C GLU A 74 -6.96 -8.72 7.50
N ILE A 75 -5.96 -7.87 7.19
CA ILE A 75 -5.83 -6.51 7.74
C ILE A 75 -7.08 -5.67 7.45
N PHE A 76 -7.62 -5.73 6.23
CA PHE A 76 -8.80 -4.96 5.83
C PHE A 76 -10.00 -5.24 6.75
N ARG A 77 -10.28 -6.53 7.00
CA ARG A 77 -11.38 -6.95 7.88
C ARG A 77 -11.11 -6.63 9.34
N ALA A 78 -9.86 -6.80 9.78
CA ALA A 78 -9.45 -6.51 11.15
C ALA A 78 -9.62 -5.03 11.49
N VAL A 79 -9.25 -4.12 10.58
CA VAL A 79 -9.47 -2.68 10.74
C VAL A 79 -10.96 -2.34 10.70
N GLY A 80 -11.72 -2.80 9.70
CA GLY A 80 -13.15 -2.54 9.59
C GLY A 80 -13.95 -3.05 10.80
N GLY A 81 -13.57 -4.22 11.34
CA GLY A 81 -14.16 -4.84 12.53
C GLY A 81 -13.70 -4.22 13.86
N GLY A 82 -12.65 -3.39 13.85
CA GLY A 82 -12.09 -2.76 15.06
C GLY A 82 -11.22 -3.70 15.91
N GLN A 83 -10.71 -4.78 15.33
CA GLN A 83 -9.74 -5.65 15.98
C GLN A 83 -8.38 -4.94 16.15
N VAL A 84 -8.02 -4.10 15.18
CA VAL A 84 -6.91 -3.15 15.23
C VAL A 84 -7.39 -1.78 14.78
N ASN A 85 -6.68 -0.73 15.20
CA ASN A 85 -7.08 0.64 14.95
C ASN A 85 -6.66 1.15 13.57
N LEU A 86 -5.48 0.75 13.13
CA LEU A 86 -4.86 1.11 11.85
C LEU A 86 -4.44 -0.15 11.09
N GLY A 87 -4.09 0.03 9.83
CA GLY A 87 -3.45 -1.01 9.04
C GLY A 87 -2.97 -0.50 7.70
N GLU A 88 -1.99 -1.17 7.12
CA GLU A 88 -1.55 -0.93 5.76
C GLU A 88 -1.97 -2.09 4.87
N ILE A 89 -2.64 -1.78 3.76
CA ILE A 89 -3.14 -2.76 2.80
C ILE A 89 -2.67 -2.43 1.37
N LEU A 90 -2.55 -3.43 0.53
CA LEU A 90 -2.43 -3.26 -0.92
C LEU A 90 -3.85 -3.29 -1.52
N LEU A 91 -4.33 -2.14 -2.03
CA LEU A 91 -5.70 -1.97 -2.49
C LEU A 91 -6.13 -3.04 -3.51
N ALA A 92 -5.29 -3.31 -4.50
CA ALA A 92 -5.59 -4.26 -5.57
C ALA A 92 -5.86 -5.71 -5.10
N GLN A 93 -5.46 -6.09 -3.89
CA GLN A 93 -5.81 -7.40 -3.33
C GLN A 93 -7.29 -7.54 -2.98
N PHE A 94 -7.98 -6.44 -2.82
CA PHE A 94 -9.39 -6.38 -2.42
C PHE A 94 -10.33 -6.04 -3.59
N GLY A 95 -9.88 -6.21 -4.83
CA GLY A 95 -10.69 -6.00 -6.05
C GLY A 95 -11.96 -6.85 -6.10
N ASN A 96 -11.98 -8.00 -5.42
CA ASN A 96 -13.17 -8.84 -5.28
C ASN A 96 -14.19 -8.28 -4.27
N GLU A 97 -13.77 -7.44 -3.33
CA GLU A 97 -14.66 -6.76 -2.38
C GLU A 97 -15.34 -5.54 -3.03
N ASP A 98 -14.57 -4.78 -3.82
CA ASP A 98 -15.07 -3.67 -4.63
C ASP A 98 -14.09 -3.42 -5.81
N PRO A 99 -14.56 -3.44 -7.07
CA PRO A 99 -13.71 -3.22 -8.24
C PRO A 99 -12.97 -1.88 -8.22
N ILE A 100 -13.47 -0.87 -7.52
CA ILE A 100 -12.80 0.44 -7.39
C ILE A 100 -11.44 0.31 -6.71
N TYR A 101 -11.25 -0.64 -5.82
CA TYR A 101 -9.96 -0.87 -5.14
C TYR A 101 -8.86 -1.36 -6.08
N GLU A 102 -9.22 -1.88 -7.25
CA GLU A 102 -8.30 -2.46 -8.23
C GLU A 102 -7.94 -1.49 -9.37
N MET A 103 -8.54 -0.29 -9.43
CA MET A 103 -8.40 0.64 -10.56
C MET A 103 -6.94 1.00 -10.87
N ASP A 104 -6.09 1.17 -9.88
CA ASP A 104 -4.67 1.50 -10.01
C ASP A 104 -3.79 0.33 -10.48
N ALA A 105 -4.35 -0.87 -10.49
CA ALA A 105 -3.71 -2.09 -10.95
C ALA A 105 -4.25 -2.58 -12.31
N VAL A 106 -5.13 -1.80 -12.96
CA VAL A 106 -5.52 -2.06 -14.35
C VAL A 106 -4.32 -1.80 -15.26
N PRO A 107 -3.77 -2.82 -15.94
CA PRO A 107 -2.55 -2.67 -16.72
C PRO A 107 -2.70 -1.64 -17.83
N PHE A 108 -1.69 -0.78 -17.97
CA PHE A 108 -1.57 0.25 -19.00
C PHE A 108 -2.68 1.32 -19.02
N LEU A 109 -3.52 1.37 -17.98
CA LEU A 109 -4.48 2.47 -17.78
C LEU A 109 -3.74 3.76 -17.40
N ALA A 110 -2.81 3.68 -16.46
CA ALA A 110 -1.91 4.76 -16.04
C ALA A 110 -0.48 4.22 -15.95
N THR A 111 0.43 4.79 -16.74
CA THR A 111 1.84 4.41 -16.79
C THR A 111 2.72 5.57 -16.31
N GLY A 112 3.55 5.32 -15.32
CA GLY A 112 4.41 6.34 -14.72
C GLY A 112 3.69 7.22 -13.68
N TYR A 113 4.50 7.90 -12.86
CA TYR A 113 4.04 8.61 -11.66
C TYR A 113 3.07 9.75 -11.94
N LYS A 114 3.30 10.53 -13.02
CA LYS A 114 2.41 11.65 -13.37
C LYS A 114 0.96 11.17 -13.59
N GLN A 115 0.78 10.13 -14.40
CA GLN A 115 -0.55 9.57 -14.66
C GLN A 115 -1.13 8.88 -13.44
N ALA A 116 -0.31 8.13 -12.68
CA ALA A 116 -0.74 7.48 -11.44
C ALA A 116 -1.24 8.49 -10.40
N LYS A 117 -0.61 9.68 -10.31
CA LYS A 117 -1.05 10.76 -9.42
C LYS A 117 -2.40 11.32 -9.85
N ILE A 118 -2.59 11.60 -11.15
CA ILE A 118 -3.87 12.05 -11.70
C ILE A 118 -4.97 11.01 -11.46
N LEU A 119 -4.66 9.72 -11.70
CA LEU A 119 -5.59 8.61 -11.45
C LEU A 119 -6.02 8.56 -9.98
N TYR A 120 -5.07 8.72 -9.06
CA TYR A 120 -5.36 8.75 -7.63
C TYR A 120 -6.22 9.95 -7.24
N GLU A 121 -5.92 11.15 -7.71
CA GLU A 121 -6.72 12.34 -7.44
C GLU A 121 -8.19 12.17 -7.85
N VAL A 122 -8.41 11.54 -9.00
CA VAL A 122 -9.76 11.23 -9.50
C VAL A 122 -10.44 10.14 -8.67
N GLN A 123 -9.71 9.10 -8.29
CA GLN A 123 -10.24 7.95 -7.57
C GLN A 123 -10.49 8.25 -6.08
N LYS A 124 -9.65 9.08 -5.44
CA LYS A 124 -9.60 9.29 -3.98
C LYS A 124 -10.97 9.54 -3.33
N PRO A 125 -11.85 10.40 -3.87
CA PRO A 125 -13.16 10.64 -3.25
C PRO A 125 -14.05 9.39 -3.24
N VAL A 126 -14.11 8.66 -4.35
CA VAL A 126 -14.92 7.44 -4.48
C VAL A 126 -14.32 6.33 -3.62
N LEU A 127 -13.00 6.18 -3.60
CA LEU A 127 -12.30 5.23 -2.74
C LEU A 127 -12.63 5.48 -1.25
N ALA A 128 -12.55 6.73 -0.81
CA ALA A 128 -12.87 7.09 0.57
C ALA A 128 -14.34 6.77 0.92
N GLU A 129 -15.29 7.03 0.01
CA GLU A 129 -16.71 6.68 0.18
C GLU A 129 -16.90 5.16 0.33
N ARG A 130 -16.26 4.36 -0.54
CA ARG A 130 -16.36 2.90 -0.49
C ARG A 130 -15.78 2.32 0.80
N LEU A 131 -14.64 2.82 1.25
CA LEU A 131 -14.03 2.42 2.51
C LEU A 131 -14.90 2.81 3.72
N ALA A 132 -15.51 4.00 3.69
CA ALA A 132 -16.39 4.46 4.78
C ALA A 132 -17.61 3.53 4.98
N LYS A 133 -18.16 2.93 3.91
CA LYS A 133 -19.24 1.92 3.99
C LYS A 133 -18.80 0.64 4.72
N ARG A 134 -17.50 0.42 4.87
CA ARG A 134 -16.89 -0.70 5.61
C ARG A 134 -16.37 -0.30 6.99
N ASN A 135 -16.80 0.86 7.53
CA ASN A 135 -16.30 1.42 8.79
C ASN A 135 -14.79 1.69 8.76
N ILE A 136 -14.26 2.05 7.60
CA ILE A 136 -12.84 2.30 7.35
C ILE A 136 -12.66 3.72 6.83
N ARG A 137 -11.69 4.43 7.38
CA ARG A 137 -11.21 5.74 6.92
C ARG A 137 -9.91 5.57 6.15
N LEU A 138 -9.84 6.16 4.97
CA LEU A 138 -8.58 6.35 4.27
C LEU A 138 -7.80 7.48 4.96
N LEU A 139 -6.60 7.20 5.43
CA LEU A 139 -5.69 8.22 5.96
C LEU A 139 -4.79 8.75 4.85
N TYR A 140 -4.03 7.89 4.19
CA TYR A 140 -3.20 8.23 3.05
C TYR A 140 -2.96 7.04 2.14
N SER A 141 -2.46 7.32 0.93
CA SER A 141 -2.12 6.30 -0.05
C SER A 141 -0.66 6.43 -0.49
N ALA A 142 0.00 5.29 -0.68
CA ALA A 142 1.42 5.20 -1.00
C ALA A 142 1.60 4.34 -2.27
N PRO A 143 2.15 4.88 -3.38
CA PRO A 143 2.32 4.10 -4.59
C PRO A 143 3.49 3.14 -4.47
N TRP A 144 3.37 1.98 -5.09
CA TRP A 144 4.48 1.18 -5.52
C TRP A 144 5.03 1.71 -6.85
N PRO A 145 6.31 1.57 -7.13
CA PRO A 145 6.85 1.80 -8.47
C PRO A 145 6.20 0.93 -9.54
N GLY A 146 6.48 1.27 -10.79
CA GLY A 146 6.00 0.52 -11.94
C GLY A 146 6.23 -0.97 -11.81
N GLN A 147 5.19 -1.75 -12.07
CA GLN A 147 5.27 -3.21 -12.01
C GLN A 147 5.97 -3.74 -13.27
N ALA A 148 6.93 -4.64 -13.07
CA ALA A 148 7.80 -5.21 -14.07
C ALA A 148 7.74 -6.73 -14.06
N LEU A 149 8.14 -7.37 -15.15
CA LEU A 149 8.18 -8.81 -15.26
C LEU A 149 9.55 -9.36 -14.86
N TYR A 150 9.54 -10.44 -14.10
CA TYR A 150 10.72 -11.19 -13.73
C TYR A 150 10.61 -12.63 -14.24
N SER A 151 11.71 -13.18 -14.75
CA SER A 151 11.73 -14.56 -15.22
C SER A 151 13.10 -15.22 -15.03
N LYS A 152 13.09 -16.56 -14.94
CA LYS A 152 14.32 -17.37 -14.96
C LYS A 152 14.94 -17.40 -16.34
N ASN A 153 14.12 -17.46 -17.39
CA ASN A 153 14.51 -17.57 -18.79
C ASN A 153 14.23 -16.26 -19.53
N PRO A 154 14.92 -15.98 -20.65
CA PRO A 154 14.63 -14.82 -21.47
C PRO A 154 13.21 -14.90 -22.05
N ILE A 155 12.55 -13.75 -22.12
CA ILE A 155 11.21 -13.57 -22.68
C ILE A 155 11.34 -12.55 -23.82
N THR A 156 10.81 -12.87 -24.98
CA THR A 156 10.81 -11.99 -26.16
C THR A 156 9.43 -11.64 -26.64
N THR A 157 8.45 -12.50 -26.36
CA THR A 157 7.02 -12.33 -26.65
C THR A 157 6.19 -12.84 -25.49
N LEU A 158 4.90 -12.49 -25.43
CA LEU A 158 4.01 -13.05 -24.40
C LEU A 158 3.73 -14.55 -24.60
N ALA A 159 3.94 -15.09 -25.81
CA ALA A 159 3.84 -16.52 -26.06
C ALA A 159 4.85 -17.35 -25.24
N ASP A 160 5.99 -16.75 -24.86
CA ASP A 160 6.99 -17.39 -24.01
C ASP A 160 6.49 -17.65 -22.57
N PHE A 161 5.38 -17.03 -22.18
CA PHE A 161 4.71 -17.30 -20.90
C PHE A 161 3.75 -18.50 -20.93
N LYS A 162 3.50 -19.10 -22.08
CA LYS A 162 2.56 -20.23 -22.18
C LYS A 162 2.96 -21.37 -21.25
N GLY A 163 2.08 -21.69 -20.28
CA GLY A 163 2.30 -22.76 -19.29
C GLY A 163 3.32 -22.41 -18.20
N VAL A 164 3.89 -21.20 -18.19
CA VAL A 164 4.83 -20.74 -17.16
C VAL A 164 4.09 -20.59 -15.82
N LYS A 165 4.66 -21.16 -14.77
CA LYS A 165 4.18 -20.99 -13.40
C LYS A 165 4.45 -19.57 -12.93
N PHE A 166 3.42 -18.76 -12.82
CA PHE A 166 3.51 -17.33 -12.63
C PHE A 166 3.00 -16.89 -11.25
N ARG A 167 3.80 -16.13 -10.52
CA ARG A 167 3.31 -15.52 -9.28
C ARG A 167 2.46 -14.30 -9.59
N ALA A 168 1.24 -14.33 -9.11
CA ALA A 168 0.34 -13.20 -8.98
C ALA A 168 0.28 -12.71 -7.52
N PHE A 169 -0.20 -11.49 -7.28
CA PHE A 169 -0.41 -10.95 -5.93
C PHE A 169 -1.81 -10.37 -5.72
N SER A 170 -2.62 -10.32 -6.77
CA SER A 170 -3.99 -9.81 -6.76
C SER A 170 -4.83 -10.55 -7.80
N PRO A 171 -6.18 -10.44 -7.75
CA PRO A 171 -7.04 -10.98 -8.81
C PRO A 171 -6.67 -10.46 -10.20
N GLY A 172 -6.37 -9.16 -10.34
CA GLY A 172 -5.97 -8.55 -11.61
C GLY A 172 -4.65 -9.10 -12.12
N THR A 173 -3.65 -9.32 -11.29
CA THR A 173 -2.38 -9.93 -11.73
C THR A 173 -2.50 -11.42 -12.05
N ALA A 174 -3.43 -12.13 -11.43
CA ALA A 174 -3.77 -13.49 -11.84
C ALA A 174 -4.42 -13.48 -13.23
N ARG A 175 -5.35 -12.58 -13.49
CA ARG A 175 -5.98 -12.43 -14.79
C ARG A 175 -4.98 -12.03 -15.90
N LEU A 176 -4.04 -11.14 -15.58
CA LEU A 176 -2.93 -10.79 -16.47
C LEU A 176 -2.14 -12.05 -16.87
N ALA A 177 -1.76 -12.88 -15.90
CA ALA A 177 -1.03 -14.13 -16.16
C ALA A 177 -1.82 -15.08 -17.06
N GLU A 178 -3.12 -15.25 -16.83
CA GLU A 178 -4.00 -16.07 -17.68
C GLU A 178 -4.04 -15.56 -19.12
N LEU A 179 -4.16 -14.25 -19.32
CA LEU A 179 -4.17 -13.63 -20.65
C LEU A 179 -2.82 -13.80 -21.39
N MET A 180 -1.72 -13.92 -20.65
CA MET A 180 -0.41 -14.29 -21.20
C MET A 180 -0.28 -15.80 -21.47
N GLY A 181 -1.27 -16.62 -21.09
CA GLY A 181 -1.20 -18.09 -21.18
C GLY A 181 -0.39 -18.75 -20.07
N ALA A 182 -0.01 -18.01 -19.04
CA ALA A 182 0.69 -18.52 -17.86
C ALA A 182 -0.30 -19.14 -16.86
N VAL A 183 0.24 -19.90 -15.90
CA VAL A 183 -0.52 -20.54 -14.82
C VAL A 183 -0.29 -19.76 -13.54
N PRO A 184 -1.26 -18.93 -13.08
CA PRO A 184 -1.07 -18.09 -11.91
C PRO A 184 -1.15 -18.86 -10.60
N THR A 185 -0.31 -18.45 -9.63
CA THR A 185 -0.40 -18.81 -8.22
C THR A 185 -0.32 -17.52 -7.40
N THR A 186 -1.34 -17.24 -6.59
CA THR A 186 -1.35 -16.03 -5.75
C THR A 186 -0.53 -16.25 -4.48
N LEU A 187 0.53 -15.46 -4.31
CA LEU A 187 1.48 -15.53 -3.20
C LEU A 187 1.82 -14.13 -2.69
N GLN A 188 1.99 -14.03 -1.37
CA GLN A 188 2.49 -12.81 -0.74
C GLN A 188 3.98 -12.59 -1.02
N LEU A 189 4.44 -11.34 -0.87
CA LEU A 189 5.84 -10.99 -1.14
C LEU A 189 6.81 -11.82 -0.27
N SER A 190 6.46 -12.05 0.99
CA SER A 190 7.26 -12.83 1.94
C SER A 190 7.41 -14.32 1.59
N GLU A 191 6.57 -14.85 0.68
CA GLU A 191 6.56 -16.26 0.27
C GLU A 191 7.42 -16.52 -0.99
N LEU A 192 7.89 -15.45 -1.66
CA LEU A 192 8.51 -15.54 -2.99
C LEU A 192 9.78 -16.37 -3.03
N SER A 193 10.73 -16.13 -2.14
CA SER A 193 12.02 -16.82 -2.15
C SER A 193 11.84 -18.33 -2.08
N GLN A 194 10.95 -18.80 -1.18
CA GLN A 194 10.66 -20.22 -1.07
C GLN A 194 9.93 -20.77 -2.29
N ALA A 195 8.95 -20.02 -2.83
CA ALA A 195 8.17 -20.46 -3.99
C ALA A 195 9.04 -20.61 -5.25
N PHE A 196 10.00 -19.71 -5.47
CA PHE A 196 10.97 -19.84 -6.55
C PHE A 196 11.99 -20.96 -6.33
N ALA A 197 12.47 -21.15 -5.10
CA ALA A 197 13.41 -22.22 -4.75
C ALA A 197 12.79 -23.62 -5.01
N THR A 198 11.50 -23.78 -4.73
CA THR A 198 10.75 -25.04 -4.94
C THR A 198 10.10 -25.14 -6.32
N ASN A 199 10.31 -24.17 -7.21
CA ASN A 199 9.69 -24.10 -8.54
C ASN A 199 8.13 -24.14 -8.50
N ILE A 200 7.51 -23.66 -7.43
CA ILE A 200 6.07 -23.38 -7.40
C ILE A 200 5.78 -22.27 -8.41
N VAL A 201 6.67 -21.29 -8.53
CA VAL A 201 6.65 -20.27 -9.58
C VAL A 201 8.03 -20.12 -10.21
N THR A 202 8.09 -19.67 -11.48
CA THR A 202 9.33 -19.44 -12.25
C THR A 202 9.39 -18.07 -12.91
N ALA A 203 8.29 -17.33 -12.84
CA ALA A 203 8.17 -15.94 -13.26
C ALA A 203 7.21 -15.19 -12.35
N MET A 204 7.25 -13.87 -12.37
CA MET A 204 6.35 -13.03 -11.59
C MET A 204 6.22 -11.63 -12.18
N ILE A 205 5.22 -10.89 -11.70
CA ILE A 205 5.15 -9.44 -11.80
C ILE A 205 5.33 -8.83 -10.40
N THR A 206 6.23 -7.86 -10.28
CA THR A 206 6.40 -7.02 -9.08
C THR A 206 7.25 -5.79 -9.42
N SER A 207 7.34 -4.81 -8.53
CA SER A 207 8.19 -3.64 -8.70
C SER A 207 9.68 -3.96 -8.46
N ALA A 208 10.58 -3.07 -8.87
CA ALA A 208 12.01 -3.22 -8.58
C ALA A 208 12.31 -3.31 -7.07
N PRO A 209 11.74 -2.46 -6.16
CA PRO A 209 11.90 -2.64 -4.72
C PRO A 209 11.40 -3.99 -4.21
N GLY A 210 10.26 -4.49 -4.69
CA GLY A 210 9.76 -5.80 -4.32
C GLY A 210 10.73 -6.92 -4.68
N GLY A 211 11.33 -6.84 -5.87
CA GLY A 211 12.38 -7.77 -6.29
C GLY A 211 13.67 -7.66 -5.50
N ALA A 212 14.09 -6.44 -5.17
CA ALA A 212 15.31 -6.19 -4.41
C ALA A 212 15.20 -6.67 -2.95
N ASP A 213 14.03 -6.49 -2.32
CA ASP A 213 13.77 -6.93 -0.93
C ASP A 213 13.78 -8.45 -0.79
N THR A 214 13.32 -9.14 -1.81
CA THR A 214 13.30 -10.62 -1.86
C THR A 214 14.57 -11.22 -2.44
N LYS A 215 15.58 -10.39 -2.76
CA LYS A 215 16.83 -10.80 -3.40
C LYS A 215 16.57 -11.66 -4.64
N THR A 216 15.68 -11.21 -5.51
CA THR A 216 15.19 -11.97 -6.66
C THR A 216 16.31 -12.44 -7.60
N TRP A 217 17.47 -11.77 -7.63
CA TRP A 217 18.66 -12.19 -8.40
C TRP A 217 19.19 -13.58 -8.02
N GLU A 218 18.84 -14.10 -6.84
CA GLU A 218 19.25 -15.46 -6.44
C GLU A 218 18.49 -16.54 -7.22
N PHE A 219 17.30 -16.23 -7.77
CA PHE A 219 16.43 -17.21 -8.40
C PHE A 219 15.80 -16.80 -9.74
N ALA A 220 15.92 -15.54 -10.17
CA ALA A 220 15.53 -15.06 -11.50
C ALA A 220 16.69 -14.29 -12.14
N LYS A 221 16.74 -14.28 -13.49
CA LYS A 221 17.84 -13.69 -14.25
C LYS A 221 17.44 -12.41 -14.99
N TYR A 222 16.18 -12.27 -15.34
CA TYR A 222 15.69 -11.22 -16.21
C TYR A 222 14.67 -10.34 -15.49
N PHE A 223 14.82 -9.04 -15.68
CA PHE A 223 13.89 -8.00 -15.25
C PHE A 223 13.53 -7.17 -16.48
N TYR A 224 12.25 -7.21 -16.88
CA TYR A 224 11.73 -6.40 -17.97
C TYR A 224 10.91 -5.26 -17.39
N ASP A 225 11.41 -4.02 -17.53
CA ASP A 225 10.79 -2.81 -16.95
C ASP A 225 9.57 -2.39 -17.77
N THR A 226 8.49 -3.15 -17.65
CA THR A 226 7.24 -2.93 -18.38
C THR A 226 6.44 -1.73 -17.89
N LYS A 227 6.67 -1.28 -16.66
CA LYS A 227 5.88 -0.21 -15.99
C LYS A 227 4.37 -0.40 -16.19
N ALA A 228 3.91 -1.65 -16.09
CA ALA A 228 2.56 -2.03 -16.49
C ALA A 228 1.48 -1.23 -15.74
N PHE A 229 1.69 -0.94 -14.47
CA PHE A 229 0.83 -0.13 -13.59
C PHE A 229 1.56 0.20 -12.30
N LEU A 230 1.07 1.18 -11.53
CA LEU A 230 1.63 1.60 -10.25
C LEU A 230 0.56 1.39 -9.16
N PRO A 231 0.46 0.17 -8.58
CA PRO A 231 -0.55 -0.10 -7.57
C PRO A 231 -0.23 0.65 -6.28
N ARG A 232 -1.25 0.90 -5.47
CA ARG A 232 -1.05 1.66 -4.23
C ARG A 232 -1.41 0.85 -3.00
N ASN A 233 -0.61 1.09 -1.96
CA ASN A 233 -1.05 0.81 -0.61
C ASN A 233 -2.00 1.91 -0.13
N ALA A 234 -2.85 1.56 0.80
CA ALA A 234 -3.61 2.48 1.61
C ALA A 234 -3.31 2.25 3.09
N VAL A 235 -3.02 3.32 3.80
CA VAL A 235 -3.05 3.31 5.26
C VAL A 235 -4.45 3.71 5.69
N ILE A 236 -5.08 2.81 6.42
CA ILE A 236 -6.49 2.87 6.80
C ILE A 236 -6.66 2.85 8.31
N ALA A 237 -7.72 3.49 8.78
CA ALA A 237 -8.10 3.51 10.18
C ALA A 237 -9.51 2.97 10.38
N ASN A 238 -9.77 2.36 11.54
CA ASN A 238 -11.13 2.07 11.97
C ASN A 238 -11.87 3.41 12.21
N GLU A 239 -12.95 3.64 11.48
CA GLU A 239 -13.69 4.93 11.50
C GLU A 239 -14.25 5.24 12.88
N ARG A 240 -14.77 4.23 13.61
CA ARG A 240 -15.32 4.43 14.95
C ARG A 240 -14.23 4.80 15.95
N ALA A 241 -13.09 4.12 15.92
CA ALA A 241 -11.94 4.43 16.76
C ALA A 241 -11.40 5.84 16.47
N PHE A 242 -11.31 6.21 15.19
CA PHE A 242 -10.90 7.55 14.78
C PHE A 242 -11.84 8.63 15.31
N ARG A 243 -13.16 8.46 15.18
CA ARG A 243 -14.17 9.42 15.66
C ARG A 243 -14.19 9.56 17.18
N ALA A 244 -13.81 8.50 17.90
CA ALA A 244 -13.76 8.53 19.36
C ALA A 244 -12.58 9.36 19.92
N LEU A 245 -11.58 9.69 19.10
CA LEU A 245 -10.47 10.55 19.51
C LEU A 245 -10.94 12.01 19.72
N PRO A 246 -10.28 12.77 20.61
CA PRO A 246 -10.42 14.21 20.68
C PRO A 246 -10.17 14.89 19.32
N GLU A 247 -10.86 16.00 19.05
CA GLU A 247 -10.74 16.71 17.77
C GLU A 247 -9.29 17.09 17.42
N ALA A 248 -8.54 17.60 18.39
CA ALA A 248 -7.14 17.96 18.19
C ALA A 248 -6.28 16.77 17.71
N GLN A 249 -6.52 15.56 18.27
CA GLN A 249 -5.81 14.35 17.84
C GLN A 249 -6.24 13.92 16.44
N ARG A 250 -7.53 14.01 16.11
CA ARG A 250 -8.01 13.71 14.74
C ARG A 250 -7.37 14.63 13.71
N ASN A 251 -7.32 15.94 14.00
CA ASN A 251 -6.71 16.92 13.12
C ASN A 251 -5.20 16.67 12.96
N ALA A 252 -4.50 16.35 14.05
CA ALA A 252 -3.08 15.96 14.00
C ALA A 252 -2.84 14.74 13.11
N ILE A 253 -3.65 13.67 13.24
CA ILE A 253 -3.55 12.49 12.37
C ILE A 253 -3.74 12.87 10.90
N LEU A 254 -4.75 13.68 10.56
CA LEU A 254 -5.02 14.06 9.17
C LEU A 254 -3.91 14.93 8.57
N GLU A 255 -3.37 15.86 9.35
CA GLU A 255 -2.22 16.67 8.92
C GLU A 255 -0.98 15.80 8.67
N VAL A 256 -0.65 14.91 9.61
CA VAL A 256 0.47 13.98 9.46
C VAL A 256 0.23 13.02 8.28
N SER A 257 -1.02 12.59 8.06
CA SER A 257 -1.37 11.73 6.92
C SER A 257 -1.11 12.40 5.58
N ALA A 258 -1.42 13.70 5.43
CA ALA A 258 -1.14 14.44 4.20
C ALA A 258 0.38 14.50 3.93
N ARG A 259 1.19 14.80 4.96
CA ARG A 259 2.66 14.78 4.83
C ARG A 259 3.22 13.38 4.55
N ALA A 260 2.64 12.33 5.15
CA ALA A 260 3.03 10.95 4.90
C ALA A 260 2.71 10.51 3.46
N GLU A 261 1.60 11.00 2.89
CA GLU A 261 1.23 10.76 1.49
C GLU A 261 2.27 11.37 0.54
N GLU A 262 2.59 12.66 0.70
CA GLU A 262 3.61 13.33 -0.11
C GLU A 262 4.98 12.63 -0.01
N ARG A 263 5.38 12.29 1.21
CA ARG A 263 6.63 11.58 1.46
C ARG A 263 6.64 10.20 0.78
N ALA A 264 5.54 9.47 0.80
CA ALA A 264 5.44 8.15 0.18
C ALA A 264 5.63 8.20 -1.35
N TRP A 265 5.10 9.23 -2.03
CA TRP A 265 5.33 9.42 -3.46
C TRP A 265 6.81 9.64 -3.77
N MET A 266 7.51 10.51 -3.02
CA MET A 266 8.95 10.74 -3.18
C MET A 266 9.77 9.47 -2.93
N LEU A 267 9.48 8.76 -1.84
CA LEU A 267 10.17 7.53 -1.49
C LEU A 267 9.97 6.42 -2.54
N SER A 268 8.80 6.35 -3.16
CA SER A 268 8.52 5.39 -4.22
C SER A 268 9.39 5.64 -5.46
N GLU A 269 9.52 6.89 -5.90
CA GLU A 269 10.37 7.26 -7.05
C GLU A 269 11.86 6.98 -6.76
N GLU A 270 12.34 7.32 -5.55
CA GLU A 270 13.70 7.03 -5.12
C GLU A 270 13.97 5.52 -5.04
N ALA A 271 13.01 4.77 -4.49
CA ALA A 271 13.11 3.32 -4.37
C ALA A 271 13.13 2.63 -5.75
N GLU A 272 12.40 3.14 -6.75
CA GLU A 272 12.44 2.59 -8.12
C GLU A 272 13.88 2.64 -8.69
N GLN A 273 14.50 3.83 -8.62
CA GLN A 273 15.85 4.04 -9.18
C GLN A 273 16.89 3.19 -8.44
N THR A 274 16.88 3.27 -7.11
CA THR A 274 17.84 2.56 -6.25
C THR A 274 17.73 1.05 -6.41
N ALA A 275 16.51 0.52 -6.41
CA ALA A 275 16.28 -0.91 -6.50
C ALA A 275 16.59 -1.45 -7.90
N THR A 276 16.23 -0.74 -8.97
CA THR A 276 16.57 -1.14 -10.36
C THR A 276 18.08 -1.27 -10.53
N LYS A 277 18.84 -0.30 -10.03
CA LYS A 277 20.30 -0.37 -10.02
C LYS A 277 20.78 -1.58 -9.20
N LYS A 278 20.22 -1.81 -8.02
CA LYS A 278 20.58 -2.94 -7.15
C LYS A 278 20.35 -4.30 -7.83
N LEU A 279 19.26 -4.45 -8.60
CA LEU A 279 19.01 -5.67 -9.38
C LEU A 279 20.11 -5.91 -10.42
N ALA A 280 20.49 -4.86 -11.18
CA ALA A 280 21.55 -4.94 -12.18
C ALA A 280 22.93 -5.24 -11.54
N ASP A 281 23.29 -4.55 -10.46
CA ASP A 281 24.55 -4.74 -9.72
C ASP A 281 24.69 -6.17 -9.16
N ASN A 282 23.58 -6.86 -8.92
CA ASN A 282 23.55 -8.27 -8.48
C ASN A 282 23.38 -9.28 -9.63
N GLY A 283 23.63 -8.85 -10.87
CA GLY A 283 23.76 -9.74 -12.04
C GLY A 283 22.44 -10.07 -12.74
N MET A 284 21.36 -9.32 -12.50
CA MET A 284 20.16 -9.44 -13.33
C MET A 284 20.31 -8.69 -14.64
N THR A 285 19.81 -9.27 -15.72
CA THR A 285 19.63 -8.55 -16.99
C THR A 285 18.42 -7.64 -16.87
N VAL A 286 18.67 -6.34 -16.72
CA VAL A 286 17.65 -5.30 -16.70
C VAL A 286 17.48 -4.76 -18.11
N ALA A 287 16.26 -4.87 -18.67
CA ALA A 287 15.96 -4.45 -20.03
C ALA A 287 14.55 -3.85 -20.12
N PRO A 288 14.28 -2.98 -21.11
CA PRO A 288 12.90 -2.64 -21.46
C PRO A 288 12.20 -3.87 -22.07
N PRO A 289 10.87 -3.89 -22.11
CA PRO A 289 10.14 -4.89 -22.87
C PRO A 289 10.52 -4.79 -24.37
N THR A 290 10.43 -5.89 -25.10
CA THR A 290 10.61 -5.85 -26.57
C THR A 290 9.43 -5.10 -27.22
N ALA A 291 9.64 -4.56 -28.42
CA ALA A 291 8.56 -3.91 -29.15
C ALA A 291 7.35 -4.84 -29.40
N GLN A 292 7.60 -6.15 -29.53
CA GLN A 292 6.55 -7.15 -29.66
C GLN A 292 5.78 -7.30 -28.34
N MET A 293 6.47 -7.42 -27.19
CA MET A 293 5.83 -7.45 -25.86
C MET A 293 4.98 -6.21 -25.62
N GLU A 294 5.48 -5.02 -25.93
CA GLU A 294 4.72 -3.77 -25.75
C GLU A 294 3.42 -3.76 -26.58
N LYS A 295 3.47 -4.26 -27.83
CA LYS A 295 2.28 -4.38 -28.68
C LYS A 295 1.27 -5.35 -28.07
N GLU A 296 1.71 -6.50 -27.62
CA GLU A 296 0.86 -7.53 -27.03
C GLU A 296 0.27 -7.08 -25.68
N PHE A 297 1.08 -6.41 -24.84
CA PHE A 297 0.61 -5.84 -23.58
C PHE A 297 -0.45 -4.76 -23.77
N ARG A 298 -0.39 -3.94 -24.83
CA ARG A 298 -1.45 -2.98 -25.12
C ARG A 298 -2.80 -3.67 -25.35
N VAL A 299 -2.81 -4.80 -26.05
CA VAL A 299 -4.03 -5.59 -26.27
C VAL A 299 -4.57 -6.15 -24.95
N ILE A 300 -3.70 -6.73 -24.13
CA ILE A 300 -4.09 -7.23 -22.80
C ILE A 300 -4.63 -6.08 -21.92
N GLY A 301 -3.95 -4.94 -21.89
CA GLY A 301 -4.38 -3.77 -21.13
C GLY A 301 -5.77 -3.28 -21.56
N GLN A 302 -6.04 -3.25 -22.85
CA GLN A 302 -7.38 -2.91 -23.36
C GLN A 302 -8.43 -3.92 -22.90
N THR A 303 -8.17 -5.22 -23.07
CA THR A 303 -9.06 -6.29 -22.61
C THR A 303 -9.35 -6.18 -21.11
N MET A 304 -8.32 -5.99 -20.30
CA MET A 304 -8.47 -5.87 -18.83
C MET A 304 -9.20 -4.60 -18.41
N THR A 305 -8.99 -3.49 -19.13
CA THR A 305 -9.74 -2.26 -18.90
C THR A 305 -11.24 -2.47 -19.18
N GLU A 306 -11.59 -3.13 -20.28
CA GLU A 306 -12.98 -3.45 -20.62
C GLU A 306 -13.63 -4.40 -19.62
N GLU A 307 -12.89 -5.44 -19.18
CA GLU A 307 -13.34 -6.36 -18.14
C GLU A 307 -13.56 -5.64 -16.79
N TRP A 308 -12.63 -4.74 -16.42
CA TRP A 308 -12.76 -3.95 -15.21
C TRP A 308 -13.95 -2.98 -15.27
N LEU A 309 -14.15 -2.28 -16.38
CA LEU A 309 -15.30 -1.39 -16.58
C LEU A 309 -16.64 -2.12 -16.46
N LYS A 310 -16.73 -3.35 -16.96
CA LYS A 310 -17.94 -4.19 -16.77
C LYS A 310 -18.22 -4.49 -15.30
N LYS A 311 -17.18 -4.74 -14.50
CA LYS A 311 -17.30 -5.00 -13.06
C LYS A 311 -17.60 -3.72 -12.26
N ALA A 312 -16.89 -2.63 -12.57
CA ALA A 312 -16.99 -1.36 -11.86
C ALA A 312 -18.25 -0.54 -12.23
N GLY A 313 -18.87 -0.87 -13.37
CA GLY A 313 -20.12 -0.26 -13.83
C GLY A 313 -20.02 1.25 -14.08
N PRO A 314 -21.12 2.00 -13.88
CA PRO A 314 -21.16 3.43 -14.19
C PRO A 314 -20.13 4.28 -13.42
N ASP A 315 -19.78 3.89 -12.19
CA ASP A 315 -18.79 4.62 -11.41
C ASP A 315 -17.38 4.41 -11.98
N GLY A 316 -17.06 3.20 -12.45
CA GLY A 316 -15.81 2.93 -13.15
C GLY A 316 -15.66 3.74 -14.42
N GLN A 317 -16.73 3.81 -15.23
CA GLN A 317 -16.74 4.62 -16.45
C GLN A 317 -16.49 6.10 -16.17
N LYS A 318 -17.20 6.69 -15.20
CA LYS A 318 -16.99 8.09 -14.78
C LYS A 318 -15.56 8.36 -14.35
N LEU A 319 -14.93 7.43 -13.60
CA LEU A 319 -13.56 7.57 -13.15
C LEU A 319 -12.57 7.53 -14.32
N VAL A 320 -12.74 6.61 -15.28
CA VAL A 320 -11.88 6.54 -16.47
C VAL A 320 -12.02 7.79 -17.34
N ASP A 321 -13.24 8.27 -17.55
CA ASP A 321 -13.50 9.48 -18.34
C ASP A 321 -12.87 10.71 -17.68
N ALA A 322 -13.04 10.87 -16.35
CA ALA A 322 -12.44 11.95 -15.59
C ALA A 322 -10.89 11.88 -15.58
N PHE A 323 -10.33 10.67 -15.50
CA PHE A 323 -8.89 10.45 -15.60
C PHE A 323 -8.38 10.86 -16.99
N ARG A 324 -8.99 10.37 -18.07
CA ARG A 324 -8.60 10.68 -19.46
C ARG A 324 -8.68 12.17 -19.77
N ALA A 325 -9.70 12.85 -19.26
CA ALA A 325 -9.87 14.29 -19.42
C ALA A 325 -8.75 15.12 -18.77
N LYS A 326 -8.12 14.60 -17.69
CA LYS A 326 -7.02 15.28 -16.98
C LYS A 326 -5.63 14.83 -17.44
N ALA A 327 -5.51 13.61 -17.97
CA ALA A 327 -4.23 13.01 -18.35
C ALA A 327 -3.75 13.41 -19.76
N ASN A 328 -4.67 13.88 -20.62
CA ASN A 328 -4.41 14.45 -21.94
C ASN A 328 -4.17 15.95 -21.82
#